data_2499a16b109f50fc615dd563ecc55ddd
#
_entry.id   2499a16b109f50fc615dd563ecc55ddd
#
_cell.length_a   1.000
_cell.length_b   1.000
_cell.length_c   1.000
_cell.angle_alpha   90.00
_cell.angle_beta   90.00
_cell.angle_gamma   90.00
#
_symmetry.space_group_name_H-M   'P 1'
#
loop_
_entity.id
_entity.type
_entity.pdbx_description
1 polymer ?
#
loop_
_entity_poly.entity_id
_entity_poly.type
_entity_poly.pdbx_seq_one_letter_code
_entity_poly.pdbx_strand_id
1 'polypeptide(L)'
;MKTKFLGGAREVGRAAIAVKTEKTQLLLDYGVMINHEPGFPMHVPPKEVDAIVLTHCHLDHSGAIPIFHIQEKKTVYGTQLTFDLVKTLISDFIHLSGYYLPYEYLELRSMMSNCVHLDFRKKQTVGDMQFQLLDSGHLPGGAQALVEADGKKLVYTSDYNTTDTRLLRGADRDYGDLDALIIESTYADEDHTDRKTLEKEFVENVTEVVENGGTVLIPAFGVGRSQEIACVLAAYHFEYPVTMDGMAREVNRIMMSHTSYMQDPQLFMNAIHAATWVEGWRDRRTAAKKPG
;
A
#
# COMPACT_ATOMS: atom_id res chain seq x y z
N MET A 1 1.98 -7.91 -27.07
CA MET A 1 2.08 -7.11 -25.82
C MET A 1 3.51 -6.62 -25.64
N LYS A 2 3.72 -5.35 -25.27
CA LYS A 2 5.02 -4.73 -24.96
C LYS A 2 4.95 -4.08 -23.58
N THR A 3 6.06 -4.11 -22.82
CA THR A 3 6.18 -3.46 -21.52
C THR A 3 7.26 -2.40 -21.56
N LYS A 4 7.05 -1.28 -20.83
CA LYS A 4 8.02 -0.22 -20.66
C LYS A 4 8.05 0.22 -19.20
N PHE A 5 9.21 0.17 -18.57
CA PHE A 5 9.42 0.75 -17.25
C PHE A 5 9.55 2.27 -17.39
N LEU A 6 8.70 2.99 -16.69
CA LEU A 6 8.69 4.45 -16.66
C LEU A 6 9.34 4.98 -15.39
N GLY A 7 9.42 4.16 -14.34
CA GLY A 7 10.06 4.39 -13.06
C GLY A 7 10.11 3.10 -12.24
N GLY A 8 10.73 3.14 -11.07
CA GLY A 8 10.83 2.01 -10.14
C GLY A 8 11.80 0.89 -10.56
N ALA A 9 12.57 1.06 -11.63
CA ALA A 9 13.55 0.08 -12.07
C ALA A 9 14.96 0.50 -11.62
N ARG A 10 15.64 -0.33 -10.80
CA ARG A 10 16.94 -0.06 -10.17
C ARG A 10 16.94 1.14 -9.22
N GLU A 11 15.80 1.47 -8.67
CA GLU A 11 15.59 2.55 -7.70
C GLU A 11 14.39 2.23 -6.81
N VAL A 12 14.28 2.88 -5.67
CA VAL A 12 13.10 2.85 -4.80
C VAL A 12 12.27 4.09 -5.06
N GLY A 13 10.96 3.91 -5.26
CA GLY A 13 10.02 4.99 -5.51
C GLY A 13 9.64 5.15 -6.99
N ARG A 14 8.65 5.99 -7.24
CA ARG A 14 8.06 6.32 -8.56
C ARG A 14 7.79 5.10 -9.45
N ALA A 15 7.24 4.03 -8.87
CA ALA A 15 6.88 2.83 -9.61
C ALA A 15 5.86 3.15 -10.70
N ALA A 16 6.16 2.75 -11.94
CA ALA A 16 5.29 2.97 -13.08
C ALA A 16 5.68 2.08 -14.25
N ILE A 17 4.73 1.30 -14.76
CA ILE A 17 4.95 0.38 -15.88
C ILE A 17 3.84 0.57 -16.91
N ALA A 18 4.21 0.81 -18.15
CA ALA A 18 3.28 0.80 -19.26
C ALA A 18 3.23 -0.59 -19.89
N VAL A 19 2.02 -1.12 -20.06
CA VAL A 19 1.74 -2.35 -20.83
C VAL A 19 0.93 -1.96 -22.04
N LYS A 20 1.41 -2.31 -23.25
CA LYS A 20 0.85 -1.84 -24.50
C LYS A 20 0.65 -2.96 -25.51
N THR A 21 -0.51 -2.97 -26.17
CA THR A 21 -0.78 -3.65 -27.45
C THR A 21 -0.70 -2.66 -28.60
N GLU A 22 -1.17 -3.02 -29.77
CA GLU A 22 -1.33 -2.05 -30.87
C GLU A 22 -2.47 -1.05 -30.64
N LYS A 23 -3.46 -1.40 -29.80
CA LYS A 23 -4.70 -0.64 -29.62
C LYS A 23 -4.89 -0.05 -28.26
N THR A 24 -4.30 -0.65 -27.20
CA THR A 24 -4.58 -0.30 -25.81
C THR A 24 -3.28 -0.11 -25.05
N GLN A 25 -3.26 0.87 -24.17
CA GLN A 25 -2.16 1.08 -23.21
C GLN A 25 -2.70 1.21 -21.77
N LEU A 26 -2.31 0.28 -20.92
CA LEU A 26 -2.54 0.35 -19.47
C LEU A 26 -1.29 0.87 -18.76
N LEU A 27 -1.48 1.66 -17.72
CA LEU A 27 -0.44 1.91 -16.71
C LEU A 27 -0.70 1.02 -15.49
N LEU A 28 0.35 0.36 -15.02
CA LEU A 28 0.38 -0.34 -13.74
C LEU A 28 1.16 0.55 -12.79
N ASP A 29 0.46 1.16 -11.84
CA ASP A 29 0.93 2.22 -10.94
C ASP A 29 1.44 3.48 -11.66
N TYR A 30 1.51 4.58 -10.94
CA TYR A 30 2.20 5.80 -11.34
C TYR A 30 2.51 6.62 -10.08
N GLY A 31 3.62 6.28 -9.44
CA GLY A 31 3.98 6.77 -8.12
C GLY A 31 4.89 8.00 -8.14
N VAL A 32 5.34 8.40 -6.97
CA VAL A 32 6.34 9.44 -6.77
C VAL A 32 7.54 8.90 -5.99
N MET A 33 8.71 9.44 -6.24
CA MET A 33 9.85 9.27 -5.34
C MET A 33 9.82 10.44 -4.34
N ILE A 34 9.73 10.10 -3.05
CA ILE A 34 9.64 11.10 -1.98
C ILE A 34 11.05 11.53 -1.60
N ASN A 35 11.43 12.71 -2.07
CA ASN A 35 12.66 13.41 -1.75
C ASN A 35 12.31 14.84 -1.35
N HIS A 36 13.34 15.69 -1.09
CA HIS A 36 13.13 17.12 -0.85
C HIS A 36 12.31 17.78 -1.98
N GLU A 37 12.61 17.42 -3.23
CA GLU A 37 11.73 17.68 -4.39
C GLU A 37 11.20 16.35 -4.90
N PRO A 38 9.87 16.16 -5.03
CA PRO A 38 9.29 14.91 -5.49
C PRO A 38 9.76 14.54 -6.90
N GLY A 39 10.22 13.29 -7.07
CA GLY A 39 10.58 12.73 -8.37
C GLY A 39 9.39 12.01 -9.01
N PHE A 40 9.20 12.22 -10.32
CA PHE A 40 8.09 11.62 -11.08
C PHE A 40 8.60 10.55 -12.06
N PRO A 41 7.75 9.60 -12.48
CA PRO A 41 8.07 8.68 -13.57
C PRO A 41 8.32 9.41 -14.89
N MET A 42 8.87 8.70 -15.88
CA MET A 42 8.96 9.22 -17.24
C MET A 42 7.56 9.61 -17.74
N HIS A 43 7.48 10.80 -18.33
CA HIS A 43 6.21 11.34 -18.81
C HIS A 43 5.58 10.46 -19.88
N VAL A 44 4.27 10.23 -19.73
CA VAL A 44 3.40 9.62 -20.74
C VAL A 44 2.24 10.58 -21.01
N PRO A 45 1.99 10.96 -22.26
CA PRO A 45 0.84 11.82 -22.57
C PRO A 45 -0.48 11.15 -22.12
N PRO A 46 -1.32 11.84 -21.34
CA PRO A 46 -2.58 11.24 -20.86
C PRO A 46 -3.45 10.64 -21.98
N LYS A 47 -3.48 11.27 -23.16
CA LYS A 47 -4.23 10.76 -24.33
C LYS A 47 -3.78 9.38 -24.82
N GLU A 48 -2.58 8.95 -24.47
CA GLU A 48 -2.05 7.63 -24.87
C GLU A 48 -2.37 6.54 -23.84
N VAL A 49 -2.97 6.90 -22.69
CA VAL A 49 -3.34 5.98 -21.62
C VAL A 49 -4.83 5.71 -21.66
N ASP A 50 -5.22 4.45 -21.76
CA ASP A 50 -6.64 4.05 -21.75
C ASP A 50 -7.17 3.89 -20.33
N ALA A 51 -6.35 3.32 -19.43
CA ALA A 51 -6.69 3.20 -18.00
C ALA A 51 -5.42 3.00 -17.15
N ILE A 52 -5.61 3.15 -15.84
CA ILE A 52 -4.57 2.93 -14.82
C ILE A 52 -5.04 1.81 -13.89
N VAL A 53 -4.15 0.90 -13.55
CA VAL A 53 -4.36 -0.14 -12.54
C VAL A 53 -3.49 0.22 -11.34
N LEU A 54 -4.10 0.59 -10.24
CA LEU A 54 -3.41 0.92 -9.00
C LEU A 54 -3.35 -0.31 -8.11
N THR A 55 -2.13 -0.74 -7.79
CA THR A 55 -1.91 -1.95 -7.01
C THR A 55 -2.14 -1.74 -5.52
N HIS A 56 -1.63 -0.65 -4.96
CA HIS A 56 -1.82 -0.32 -3.55
C HIS A 56 -1.64 1.19 -3.27
N CYS A 57 -1.87 1.60 -2.03
CA CYS A 57 -2.04 3.00 -1.68
C CYS A 57 -0.74 3.79 -1.44
N HIS A 58 0.42 3.16 -1.29
CA HIS A 58 1.67 3.88 -1.03
C HIS A 58 1.97 4.90 -2.13
N LEU A 59 2.56 6.03 -1.74
CA LEU A 59 2.77 7.17 -2.63
C LEU A 59 3.74 6.88 -3.77
N ASP A 60 4.68 5.99 -3.56
CA ASP A 60 5.62 5.53 -4.60
C ASP A 60 4.96 4.65 -5.67
N HIS A 61 3.68 4.29 -5.50
CA HIS A 61 2.81 3.62 -6.48
C HIS A 61 1.63 4.50 -6.93
N SER A 62 1.10 5.36 -6.09
CA SER A 62 -0.13 6.13 -6.32
C SER A 62 0.08 7.62 -6.55
N GLY A 63 1.17 8.19 -6.02
CA GLY A 63 1.29 9.62 -5.77
C GLY A 63 1.32 10.53 -7.00
N ALA A 64 1.56 10.02 -8.20
CA ALA A 64 1.55 10.81 -9.43
C ALA A 64 0.32 10.56 -10.32
N ILE A 65 -0.61 9.66 -9.93
CA ILE A 65 -1.82 9.37 -10.71
C ILE A 65 -2.70 10.63 -10.93
N PRO A 66 -2.85 11.56 -9.97
CA PRO A 66 -3.66 12.76 -10.19
C PRO A 66 -3.23 13.61 -11.40
N ILE A 67 -1.99 13.50 -11.88
CA ILE A 67 -1.51 14.18 -13.10
C ILE A 67 -2.37 13.87 -14.33
N PHE A 68 -2.88 12.64 -14.43
CA PHE A 68 -3.75 12.21 -15.52
C PHE A 68 -5.17 12.79 -15.44
N HIS A 69 -5.47 13.58 -14.42
CA HIS A 69 -6.75 14.22 -14.19
C HIS A 69 -6.74 15.75 -14.33
N ILE A 70 -5.60 16.33 -14.77
CA ILE A 70 -5.47 17.79 -15.02
C ILE A 70 -6.32 18.20 -16.23
N GLN A 71 -6.20 17.49 -17.35
CA GLN A 71 -6.88 17.82 -18.60
C GLN A 71 -7.87 16.73 -19.05
N GLU A 72 -7.63 15.52 -18.66
CA GLU A 72 -8.44 14.36 -19.00
C GLU A 72 -8.94 13.66 -17.73
N LYS A 73 -9.79 12.66 -17.92
CA LYS A 73 -10.31 11.84 -16.82
C LYS A 73 -10.02 10.39 -17.15
N LYS A 74 -9.04 9.81 -16.51
CA LYS A 74 -8.68 8.40 -16.71
C LYS A 74 -9.36 7.52 -15.68
N THR A 75 -9.86 6.38 -16.11
CA THR A 75 -10.37 5.37 -15.19
C THR A 75 -9.19 4.76 -14.44
N VAL A 76 -9.31 4.72 -13.11
CA VAL A 76 -8.34 4.07 -12.24
C VAL A 76 -9.00 2.86 -11.61
N TYR A 77 -8.44 1.68 -11.83
CA TYR A 77 -8.89 0.41 -11.26
C TYR A 77 -8.05 0.03 -10.06
N GLY A 78 -8.66 -0.46 -9.00
CA GLY A 78 -8.00 -0.91 -7.77
C GLY A 78 -8.99 -1.51 -6.80
N THR A 79 -8.57 -1.89 -5.60
CA THR A 79 -9.49 -2.33 -4.55
C THR A 79 -10.13 -1.13 -3.83
N GLN A 80 -11.29 -1.32 -3.22
CA GLN A 80 -11.98 -0.25 -2.51
C GLN A 80 -11.12 0.31 -1.37
N LEU A 81 -10.51 -0.57 -0.57
CA LEU A 81 -9.65 -0.13 0.54
C LEU A 81 -8.43 0.66 0.05
N THR A 82 -7.81 0.25 -1.07
CA THR A 82 -6.72 1.02 -1.69
C THR A 82 -7.17 2.45 -2.00
N PHE A 83 -8.36 2.64 -2.55
CA PHE A 83 -8.87 3.97 -2.88
C PHE A 83 -9.15 4.82 -1.64
N ASP A 84 -9.76 4.24 -0.61
CA ASP A 84 -10.06 4.97 0.63
C ASP A 84 -8.77 5.42 1.35
N LEU A 85 -7.73 4.58 1.33
CA LEU A 85 -6.42 4.91 1.87
C LEU A 85 -5.67 5.94 1.01
N VAL A 86 -5.67 5.77 -0.31
CA VAL A 86 -5.00 6.69 -1.25
C VAL A 86 -5.48 8.12 -1.11
N LYS A 87 -6.79 8.30 -0.91
CA LYS A 87 -7.37 9.63 -0.69
C LYS A 87 -6.70 10.34 0.49
N THR A 88 -6.49 9.62 1.59
CA THR A 88 -5.84 10.17 2.80
C THR A 88 -4.36 10.44 2.54
N LEU A 89 -3.63 9.49 1.95
CA LEU A 89 -2.19 9.63 1.72
C LEU A 89 -1.86 10.75 0.74
N ILE A 90 -2.57 10.84 -0.39
CA ILE A 90 -2.32 11.90 -1.38
C ILE A 90 -2.77 13.26 -0.83
N SER A 91 -3.86 13.33 -0.04
CA SER A 91 -4.25 14.58 0.63
C SER A 91 -3.17 15.11 1.56
N ASP A 92 -2.58 14.23 2.37
CA ASP A 92 -1.47 14.57 3.26
C ASP A 92 -0.22 14.98 2.46
N PHE A 93 0.08 14.26 1.39
CA PHE A 93 1.20 14.58 0.50
C PHE A 93 1.05 15.96 -0.16
N ILE A 94 -0.14 16.32 -0.66
CA ILE A 94 -0.42 17.66 -1.19
C ILE A 94 -0.19 18.72 -0.11
N HIS A 95 -0.70 18.46 1.11
CA HIS A 95 -0.55 19.40 2.23
C HIS A 95 0.91 19.64 2.62
N LEU A 96 1.72 18.58 2.64
CA LEU A 96 3.13 18.64 3.05
C LEU A 96 4.06 19.15 1.95
N SER A 97 3.77 18.84 0.68
CA SER A 97 4.68 19.13 -0.46
C SER A 97 4.56 20.55 -1.01
N GLY A 98 3.52 21.30 -0.65
CA GLY A 98 3.34 22.69 -1.09
C GLY A 98 3.38 22.83 -2.61
N TYR A 99 4.25 23.73 -3.14
CA TYR A 99 4.33 24.08 -4.56
C TYR A 99 5.10 23.09 -5.45
N TYR A 100 5.60 21.99 -4.89
CA TYR A 100 6.42 21.03 -5.66
C TYR A 100 5.60 20.03 -6.49
N LEU A 101 4.27 20.01 -6.31
CA LEU A 101 3.41 19.07 -7.04
C LEU A 101 2.78 19.74 -8.27
N PRO A 102 2.68 19.02 -9.40
CA PRO A 102 2.03 19.51 -10.62
C PRO A 102 0.49 19.40 -10.57
N TYR A 103 -0.09 19.02 -9.45
CA TYR A 103 -1.53 18.84 -9.23
C TYR A 103 -1.91 19.28 -7.81
N GLU A 104 -3.21 19.49 -7.60
CA GLU A 104 -3.80 19.93 -6.34
C GLU A 104 -4.97 19.01 -5.92
N TYR A 105 -5.73 19.43 -4.90
CA TYR A 105 -6.91 18.67 -4.44
C TYR A 105 -8.01 18.52 -5.50
N LEU A 106 -8.06 19.39 -6.50
CA LEU A 106 -9.03 19.29 -7.59
C LEU A 106 -8.80 18.03 -8.44
N GLU A 107 -7.55 17.78 -8.79
CA GLU A 107 -7.14 16.61 -9.58
C GLU A 107 -7.30 15.31 -8.77
N LEU A 108 -6.95 15.34 -7.48
CA LEU A 108 -7.22 14.21 -6.58
C LEU A 108 -8.73 13.91 -6.52
N ARG A 109 -9.58 14.91 -6.37
CA ARG A 109 -11.03 14.72 -6.36
C ARG A 109 -11.55 14.20 -7.70
N SER A 110 -11.00 14.70 -8.81
CA SER A 110 -11.30 14.19 -10.15
C SER A 110 -10.89 12.72 -10.28
N MET A 111 -9.70 12.34 -9.85
CA MET A 111 -9.23 10.96 -9.79
C MET A 111 -10.20 10.09 -9.00
N MET A 112 -10.52 10.46 -7.77
CA MET A 112 -11.43 9.68 -6.90
C MET A 112 -12.82 9.47 -7.51
N SER A 113 -13.30 10.43 -8.30
CA SER A 113 -14.58 10.33 -9.03
C SER A 113 -14.51 9.39 -10.25
N ASN A 114 -13.32 8.97 -10.66
CA ASN A 114 -13.09 8.07 -11.79
C ASN A 114 -12.47 6.72 -11.36
N CYS A 115 -12.45 6.44 -10.04
CA CYS A 115 -12.04 5.16 -9.51
C CYS A 115 -13.13 4.11 -9.70
N VAL A 116 -12.73 2.93 -10.15
CA VAL A 116 -13.57 1.75 -10.30
C VAL A 116 -12.99 0.63 -9.44
N HIS A 117 -13.70 0.26 -8.37
CA HIS A 117 -13.23 -0.81 -7.51
C HIS A 117 -13.43 -2.19 -8.16
N LEU A 118 -12.47 -3.06 -7.94
CA LEU A 118 -12.50 -4.45 -8.35
C LEU A 118 -12.24 -5.35 -7.14
N ASP A 119 -13.03 -6.41 -7.04
CA ASP A 119 -12.72 -7.50 -6.14
C ASP A 119 -11.56 -8.33 -6.70
N PHE A 120 -10.80 -8.97 -5.83
CA PHE A 120 -9.75 -9.90 -6.25
C PHE A 120 -10.31 -11.00 -7.16
N ARG A 121 -9.51 -11.40 -8.14
CA ARG A 121 -9.78 -12.46 -9.12
C ARG A 121 -10.96 -12.17 -10.07
N LYS A 122 -11.56 -10.97 -10.02
CA LYS A 122 -12.52 -10.55 -11.04
C LYS A 122 -11.81 -9.99 -12.24
N LYS A 123 -12.13 -10.55 -13.41
CA LYS A 123 -11.58 -10.12 -14.69
C LYS A 123 -12.25 -8.82 -15.15
N GLN A 124 -11.42 -7.89 -15.59
CA GLN A 124 -11.82 -6.61 -16.17
C GLN A 124 -11.20 -6.48 -17.55
N THR A 125 -11.93 -5.90 -18.50
CA THR A 125 -11.45 -5.66 -19.86
C THR A 125 -11.34 -4.18 -20.15
N VAL A 126 -10.23 -3.77 -20.76
CA VAL A 126 -10.00 -2.43 -21.29
C VAL A 126 -9.45 -2.60 -22.72
N GLY A 127 -10.17 -2.13 -23.71
CA GLY A 127 -9.82 -2.35 -25.11
C GLY A 127 -9.66 -3.83 -25.46
N ASP A 128 -8.47 -4.21 -25.89
CA ASP A 128 -8.08 -5.59 -26.23
C ASP A 128 -7.25 -6.28 -25.12
N MET A 129 -7.17 -5.68 -23.94
CA MET A 129 -6.52 -6.26 -22.77
C MET A 129 -7.54 -6.72 -21.74
N GLN A 130 -7.26 -7.85 -21.09
CA GLN A 130 -7.96 -8.32 -19.91
C GLN A 130 -7.00 -8.33 -18.72
N PHE A 131 -7.46 -7.94 -17.54
CA PHE A 131 -6.66 -8.03 -16.33
C PHE A 131 -7.51 -8.41 -15.12
N GLN A 132 -6.85 -8.83 -14.06
CA GLN A 132 -7.44 -9.07 -12.74
C GLN A 132 -6.44 -8.72 -11.64
N LEU A 133 -6.98 -8.37 -10.48
CA LEU A 133 -6.21 -8.14 -9.26
C LEU A 133 -6.10 -9.43 -8.48
N LEU A 134 -4.92 -9.72 -7.95
CA LEU A 134 -4.64 -10.83 -7.04
C LEU A 134 -4.06 -10.25 -5.74
N ASP A 135 -4.29 -10.91 -4.61
CA ASP A 135 -3.75 -10.41 -3.34
C ASP A 135 -2.22 -10.41 -3.37
N SER A 136 -1.60 -9.31 -2.94
CA SER A 136 -0.15 -9.18 -2.87
C SER A 136 0.45 -9.55 -1.51
N GLY A 137 -0.35 -9.72 -0.46
CA GLY A 137 0.10 -10.00 0.91
C GLY A 137 0.93 -8.86 1.54
N HIS A 138 1.06 -7.71 0.85
CA HIS A 138 1.86 -6.57 1.30
C HIS A 138 1.08 -5.63 2.22
N LEU A 139 -0.08 -5.17 1.76
CA LEU A 139 -0.99 -4.30 2.50
C LEU A 139 -2.43 -4.80 2.39
N PRO A 140 -3.30 -4.52 3.36
CA PRO A 140 -4.73 -4.78 3.21
C PRO A 140 -5.28 -4.08 1.96
N GLY A 141 -5.87 -4.86 1.06
CA GLY A 141 -6.33 -4.39 -0.24
C GLY A 141 -5.24 -4.20 -1.29
N GLY A 142 -3.97 -4.44 -0.95
CA GLY A 142 -2.85 -4.42 -1.89
C GLY A 142 -2.94 -5.55 -2.91
N ALA A 143 -2.58 -5.27 -4.15
CA ALA A 143 -2.80 -6.17 -5.27
C ALA A 143 -1.56 -6.39 -6.14
N GLN A 144 -1.50 -7.55 -6.75
CA GLN A 144 -0.73 -7.83 -7.94
C GLN A 144 -1.65 -7.63 -9.16
N ALA A 145 -1.09 -7.28 -10.31
CA ALA A 145 -1.84 -7.18 -11.55
C ALA A 145 -1.47 -8.31 -12.51
N LEU A 146 -2.43 -9.19 -12.83
CA LEU A 146 -2.28 -10.18 -13.88
C LEU A 146 -2.94 -9.66 -15.13
N VAL A 147 -2.17 -9.48 -16.23
CA VAL A 147 -2.61 -8.89 -17.50
C VAL A 147 -2.50 -9.92 -18.62
N GLU A 148 -3.56 -10.07 -19.38
CA GLU A 148 -3.64 -10.95 -20.55
C GLU A 148 -3.92 -10.12 -21.82
N ALA A 149 -3.05 -10.22 -22.82
CA ALA A 149 -3.21 -9.57 -24.13
C ALA A 149 -2.36 -10.25 -25.20
N ASP A 150 -2.77 -10.23 -26.46
CA ASP A 150 -2.04 -10.84 -27.59
C ASP A 150 -1.68 -12.32 -27.36
N GLY A 151 -2.51 -13.08 -26.63
CA GLY A 151 -2.24 -14.46 -26.26
C GLY A 151 -1.08 -14.62 -25.28
N LYS A 152 -0.66 -13.55 -24.61
CA LYS A 152 0.41 -13.50 -23.62
C LYS A 152 -0.13 -13.14 -22.26
N LYS A 153 0.51 -13.70 -21.21
CA LYS A 153 0.15 -13.47 -19.81
C LYS A 153 1.33 -12.89 -19.03
N LEU A 154 1.10 -11.75 -18.41
CA LEU A 154 2.06 -11.02 -17.59
C LEU A 154 1.54 -10.89 -16.16
N VAL A 155 2.39 -11.13 -15.17
CA VAL A 155 2.15 -10.69 -13.77
C VAL A 155 3.10 -9.57 -13.40
N TYR A 156 2.57 -8.53 -12.83
CA TYR A 156 3.28 -7.50 -12.06
C TYR A 156 2.94 -7.70 -10.59
N THR A 157 3.93 -8.10 -9.79
CA THR A 157 3.70 -8.38 -8.36
C THR A 157 3.42 -7.13 -7.57
N SER A 158 3.90 -5.96 -8.04
CA SER A 158 4.05 -4.79 -7.20
C SER A 158 4.88 -5.14 -5.96
N ASP A 159 4.71 -4.41 -4.86
CA ASP A 159 5.25 -4.85 -3.56
C ASP A 159 4.45 -6.07 -3.09
N TYR A 160 5.12 -7.14 -2.72
CA TYR A 160 4.44 -8.36 -2.33
C TYR A 160 5.16 -9.10 -1.20
N ASN A 161 4.40 -9.92 -0.47
CA ASN A 161 4.94 -10.75 0.58
C ASN A 161 4.30 -12.14 0.52
N THR A 162 5.12 -13.19 0.46
CA THR A 162 4.65 -14.57 0.35
C THR A 162 4.41 -15.26 1.68
N THR A 163 4.81 -14.62 2.79
CA THR A 163 4.70 -15.16 4.15
C THR A 163 3.49 -14.59 4.85
N ASP A 164 2.72 -15.44 5.53
CA ASP A 164 1.63 -14.98 6.39
C ASP A 164 2.16 -14.08 7.51
N THR A 165 1.44 -12.98 7.74
CA THR A 165 1.65 -12.07 8.86
C THR A 165 0.47 -12.14 9.82
N ARG A 166 0.45 -11.38 10.91
CA ARG A 166 -0.74 -11.32 11.79
C ARG A 166 -1.91 -10.59 11.14
N LEU A 167 -1.59 -9.64 10.29
CA LEU A 167 -2.58 -8.81 9.58
C LEU A 167 -3.08 -9.47 8.28
N LEU A 168 -2.19 -10.12 7.53
CA LEU A 168 -2.45 -10.59 6.17
C LEU A 168 -2.00 -12.03 5.93
N ARG A 169 -2.67 -12.69 5.00
CA ARG A 169 -2.16 -13.90 4.35
C ARG A 169 -1.06 -13.53 3.37
N GLY A 170 -0.18 -14.49 3.08
CA GLY A 170 0.80 -14.34 2.01
C GLY A 170 0.12 -14.21 0.64
N ALA A 171 0.86 -13.62 -0.29
CA ALA A 171 0.40 -13.32 -1.66
C ALA A 171 -0.18 -14.53 -2.39
N ASP A 172 -1.15 -14.29 -3.25
CA ASP A 172 -1.59 -15.24 -4.27
C ASP A 172 -0.41 -15.62 -5.18
N ARG A 173 -0.23 -16.92 -5.44
CA ARG A 173 0.87 -17.46 -6.26
C ARG A 173 0.39 -18.40 -7.36
N ASP A 174 -0.91 -18.62 -7.48
CA ASP A 174 -1.48 -19.46 -8.52
C ASP A 174 -1.82 -18.63 -9.76
N TYR A 175 -0.83 -18.43 -10.60
CA TYR A 175 -0.96 -17.67 -11.85
C TYR A 175 -1.21 -18.55 -13.06
N GLY A 176 -1.00 -19.88 -12.96
CA GLY A 176 -0.84 -20.77 -14.11
C GLY A 176 0.41 -20.43 -14.93
N ASP A 177 0.43 -20.80 -16.20
CA ASP A 177 1.56 -20.52 -17.09
C ASP A 177 1.68 -19.02 -17.37
N LEU A 178 2.87 -18.47 -17.21
CA LEU A 178 3.20 -17.06 -17.48
C LEU A 178 4.19 -16.93 -18.64
N ASP A 179 4.01 -15.90 -19.46
CA ASP A 179 5.00 -15.48 -20.45
C ASP A 179 6.01 -14.49 -19.87
N ALA A 180 5.59 -13.69 -18.87
CA ALA A 180 6.46 -12.71 -18.20
C ALA A 180 6.05 -12.49 -16.75
N LEU A 181 7.06 -12.22 -15.91
CA LEU A 181 6.91 -11.81 -14.52
C LEU A 181 7.74 -10.55 -14.29
N ILE A 182 7.09 -9.52 -13.75
CA ILE A 182 7.75 -8.33 -13.23
C ILE A 182 7.61 -8.40 -11.72
N ILE A 183 8.76 -8.49 -11.03
CA ILE A 183 8.83 -8.76 -9.60
C ILE A 183 9.73 -7.73 -8.92
N GLU A 184 9.35 -7.30 -7.72
CA GLU A 184 10.21 -6.47 -6.87
C GLU A 184 11.42 -7.29 -6.36
N SER A 185 12.45 -6.61 -5.89
CA SER A 185 13.69 -7.24 -5.49
C SER A 185 14.33 -6.59 -4.25
N THR A 186 13.49 -6.04 -3.37
CA THR A 186 13.95 -5.29 -2.18
C THR A 186 14.84 -6.13 -1.28
N TYR A 187 14.52 -7.40 -1.10
CA TYR A 187 15.26 -8.35 -0.28
C TYR A 187 15.78 -9.56 -1.08
N ALA A 188 16.15 -9.34 -2.34
CA ALA A 188 16.56 -10.45 -3.22
C ALA A 188 17.89 -11.12 -2.83
N ASP A 189 18.69 -10.47 -2.01
CA ASP A 189 20.01 -10.89 -1.54
C ASP A 189 20.06 -11.23 -0.04
N GLU A 190 18.92 -11.18 0.66
CA GLU A 190 18.85 -11.43 2.10
C GLU A 190 17.76 -12.46 2.44
N ASP A 191 18.13 -13.43 3.30
CA ASP A 191 17.17 -14.33 3.92
C ASP A 191 16.59 -13.72 5.20
N HIS A 192 15.28 -13.73 5.34
CA HIS A 192 14.63 -13.27 6.55
C HIS A 192 14.70 -14.33 7.66
N THR A 193 14.92 -13.89 8.90
CA THR A 193 14.74 -14.73 10.09
C THR A 193 13.30 -15.24 10.16
N ASP A 194 13.13 -16.44 10.74
CA ASP A 194 11.80 -17.01 10.93
C ASP A 194 10.86 -16.04 11.64
N ARG A 195 9.69 -15.85 11.07
CA ARG A 195 8.72 -14.83 11.49
C ARG A 195 8.29 -15.03 12.94
N LYS A 196 8.02 -16.24 13.38
CA LYS A 196 7.55 -16.51 14.75
C LYS A 196 8.64 -16.23 15.77
N THR A 197 9.89 -16.54 15.42
CA THR A 197 11.05 -16.22 16.24
C THR A 197 11.18 -14.71 16.42
N LEU A 198 11.10 -13.93 15.32
CA LEU A 198 11.17 -12.47 15.37
C LEU A 198 10.02 -11.83 16.17
N GLU A 199 8.80 -12.33 16.02
CA GLU A 199 7.66 -11.82 16.79
C GLU A 199 7.85 -12.04 18.28
N LYS A 200 8.32 -13.24 18.67
CA LYS A 200 8.57 -13.57 20.06
C LYS A 200 9.67 -12.70 20.66
N GLU A 201 10.81 -12.62 19.99
CA GLU A 201 11.93 -11.75 20.42
C GLU A 201 11.51 -10.28 20.54
N PHE A 202 10.74 -9.78 19.58
CA PHE A 202 10.23 -8.43 19.62
C PHE A 202 9.37 -8.19 20.86
N VAL A 203 8.40 -9.07 21.14
CA VAL A 203 7.49 -8.92 22.28
C VAL A 203 8.24 -9.06 23.61
N GLU A 204 9.19 -10.00 23.70
CA GLU A 204 10.05 -10.19 24.90
C GLU A 204 10.88 -8.91 25.19
N ASN A 205 11.53 -8.35 24.15
CA ASN A 205 12.31 -7.12 24.29
C ASN A 205 11.47 -5.91 24.70
N VAL A 206 10.28 -5.73 24.11
CA VAL A 206 9.35 -4.66 24.48
C VAL A 206 8.89 -4.83 25.92
N THR A 207 8.53 -6.06 26.31
CA THR A 207 8.07 -6.38 27.67
C THR A 207 9.15 -6.07 28.70
N GLU A 208 10.39 -6.50 28.47
CA GLU A 208 11.52 -6.22 29.38
C GLU A 208 11.72 -4.73 29.61
N VAL A 209 11.67 -3.91 28.57
CA VAL A 209 11.82 -2.45 28.69
C VAL A 209 10.70 -1.85 29.52
N VAL A 210 9.45 -2.26 29.27
CA VAL A 210 8.28 -1.70 29.96
C VAL A 210 8.24 -2.14 31.42
N GLU A 211 8.58 -3.39 31.74
CA GLU A 211 8.68 -3.90 33.11
C GLU A 211 9.76 -3.18 33.96
N ASN A 212 10.81 -2.74 33.27
CA ASN A 212 11.84 -1.91 33.89
C ASN A 212 11.47 -0.40 33.99
N GLY A 213 10.20 -0.06 33.71
CA GLY A 213 9.66 1.31 33.79
C GLY A 213 9.99 2.18 32.58
N GLY A 214 10.48 1.59 31.48
CA GLY A 214 10.80 2.28 30.23
C GLY A 214 9.60 2.45 29.29
N THR A 215 9.84 3.17 28.20
CA THR A 215 8.89 3.35 27.09
C THR A 215 9.57 2.96 25.78
N VAL A 216 8.90 2.18 24.95
CA VAL A 216 9.41 1.78 23.64
C VAL A 216 8.77 2.64 22.56
N LEU A 217 9.59 3.35 21.78
CA LEU A 217 9.14 4.10 20.61
C LEU A 217 9.37 3.26 19.36
N ILE A 218 8.28 2.96 18.62
CA ILE A 218 8.31 2.15 17.43
C ILE A 218 7.94 3.02 16.23
N PRO A 219 8.91 3.54 15.44
CA PRO A 219 8.62 4.21 14.18
C PRO A 219 8.03 3.22 13.18
N ALA A 220 6.84 3.51 12.67
CA ALA A 220 6.15 2.64 11.73
C ALA A 220 5.37 3.45 10.70
N PHE A 221 5.26 2.91 9.47
CA PHE A 221 4.37 3.49 8.47
C PHE A 221 2.92 3.48 8.96
N GLY A 222 2.19 4.56 8.63
CA GLY A 222 0.78 4.69 9.01
C GLY A 222 -0.13 3.60 8.46
N VAL A 223 0.22 3.04 7.29
CA VAL A 223 -0.51 1.94 6.63
C VAL A 223 0.29 0.65 6.71
N GLY A 224 -0.33 -0.42 7.16
CA GLY A 224 0.19 -1.78 7.19
C GLY A 224 1.06 -2.05 8.41
N ARG A 225 2.24 -1.44 8.53
CA ARG A 225 3.21 -1.75 9.57
C ARG A 225 2.72 -1.44 11.00
N SER A 226 2.06 -0.29 11.19
CA SER A 226 1.50 0.08 12.50
C SER A 226 0.44 -0.92 12.97
N GLN A 227 -0.41 -1.38 12.06
CA GLN A 227 -1.47 -2.34 12.34
C GLN A 227 -0.90 -3.74 12.59
N GLU A 228 0.11 -4.14 11.83
CA GLU A 228 0.79 -5.42 12.02
C GLU A 228 1.43 -5.52 13.40
N ILE A 229 2.15 -4.47 13.83
CA ILE A 229 2.77 -4.43 15.17
C ILE A 229 1.72 -4.53 16.27
N ALA A 230 0.59 -3.82 16.14
CA ALA A 230 -0.51 -3.92 17.09
C ALA A 230 -1.09 -5.35 17.13
N CYS A 231 -1.26 -6.00 15.98
CA CYS A 231 -1.73 -7.38 15.89
C CYS A 231 -0.73 -8.37 16.50
N VAL A 232 0.57 -8.16 16.31
CA VAL A 232 1.62 -8.99 16.95
C VAL A 232 1.52 -8.87 18.47
N LEU A 233 1.50 -7.67 19.03
CA LEU A 233 1.37 -7.45 20.47
C LEU A 233 0.10 -8.11 21.04
N ALA A 234 -1.04 -7.94 20.37
CA ALA A 234 -2.30 -8.56 20.76
C ALA A 234 -2.26 -10.10 20.68
N ALA A 235 -1.63 -10.67 19.66
CA ALA A 235 -1.51 -12.12 19.48
C ALA A 235 -0.66 -12.79 20.55
N TYR A 236 0.30 -12.06 21.12
CA TYR A 236 1.14 -12.51 22.24
C TYR A 236 0.63 -12.04 23.60
N HIS A 237 -0.62 -11.55 23.67
CA HIS A 237 -1.26 -11.13 24.92
C HIS A 237 -0.45 -10.08 25.70
N PHE A 238 0.13 -9.10 24.99
CA PHE A 238 0.84 -8.00 25.61
C PHE A 238 -0.11 -7.16 26.46
N GLU A 239 0.12 -7.10 27.79
CA GLU A 239 -0.83 -6.53 28.76
C GLU A 239 -0.56 -5.05 29.09
N TYR A 240 0.53 -4.48 28.57
CA TYR A 240 0.90 -3.10 28.85
C TYR A 240 0.26 -2.10 27.88
N PRO A 241 0.21 -0.80 28.24
CA PRO A 241 -0.39 0.21 27.39
C PRO A 241 0.28 0.31 26.00
N VAL A 242 -0.52 0.24 24.96
CA VAL A 242 -0.10 0.51 23.56
C VAL A 242 -0.71 1.83 23.13
N THR A 243 0.13 2.74 22.61
CA THR A 243 -0.33 4.06 22.16
C THR A 243 -0.06 4.23 20.67
N MET A 244 -1.06 4.67 19.92
CA MET A 244 -0.95 4.95 18.48
C MET A 244 -1.10 6.44 18.19
N ASP A 245 -0.17 6.99 17.41
CA ASP A 245 -0.15 8.39 17.01
C ASP A 245 -0.01 8.57 15.49
N GLY A 246 -0.19 9.78 15.03
CA GLY A 246 -0.02 10.16 13.62
C GLY A 246 -1.12 9.65 12.70
N MET A 247 -0.76 9.44 11.44
CA MET A 247 -1.67 9.02 10.36
C MET A 247 -2.28 7.63 10.63
N ALA A 248 -1.62 6.76 11.38
CA ALA A 248 -2.13 5.42 11.72
C ALA A 248 -3.54 5.46 12.31
N ARG A 249 -3.92 6.51 13.00
CA ARG A 249 -5.28 6.68 13.58
C ARG A 249 -6.36 6.81 12.51
N GLU A 250 -6.12 7.63 11.48
CA GLU A 250 -7.06 7.78 10.36
C GLU A 250 -7.12 6.51 9.51
N VAL A 251 -5.96 5.93 9.25
CA VAL A 251 -5.84 4.64 8.58
C VAL A 251 -6.62 3.55 9.31
N ASN A 252 -6.51 3.47 10.64
CA ASN A 252 -7.27 2.52 11.45
C ASN A 252 -8.78 2.70 11.28
N ARG A 253 -9.30 3.95 11.29
CA ARG A 253 -10.74 4.21 11.06
C ARG A 253 -11.20 3.68 9.72
N ILE A 254 -10.41 3.90 8.66
CA ILE A 254 -10.71 3.38 7.32
C ILE A 254 -10.68 1.86 7.33
N MET A 255 -9.61 1.26 7.85
CA MET A 255 -9.41 -0.20 7.82
C MET A 255 -10.46 -0.96 8.64
N MET A 256 -10.96 -0.39 9.75
CA MET A 256 -12.05 -0.97 10.55
C MET A 256 -13.35 -1.15 9.75
N SER A 257 -13.57 -0.37 8.69
CA SER A 257 -14.71 -0.53 7.77
C SER A 257 -14.47 -1.57 6.68
N HIS A 258 -13.25 -2.13 6.59
CA HIS A 258 -12.79 -3.01 5.52
C HIS A 258 -12.10 -4.28 6.04
N THR A 259 -12.57 -4.82 7.15
CA THR A 259 -11.93 -5.95 7.84
C THR A 259 -11.87 -7.25 7.04
N SER A 260 -12.65 -7.36 5.96
CA SER A 260 -12.61 -8.50 5.04
C SER A 260 -11.27 -8.66 4.30
N TYR A 261 -10.44 -7.62 4.28
CA TYR A 261 -9.08 -7.69 3.72
C TYR A 261 -8.04 -8.21 4.72
N MET A 262 -8.41 -8.43 6.01
CA MET A 262 -7.51 -8.94 7.04
C MET A 262 -7.59 -10.45 7.12
N GLN A 263 -6.47 -11.09 7.47
CA GLN A 263 -6.42 -12.52 7.72
C GLN A 263 -7.28 -12.92 8.92
N ASP A 264 -7.17 -12.17 10.02
CA ASP A 264 -7.98 -12.31 11.24
C ASP A 264 -8.62 -10.97 11.59
N PRO A 265 -9.87 -10.72 11.11
CA PRO A 265 -10.61 -9.51 11.43
C PRO A 265 -10.80 -9.25 12.92
N GLN A 266 -10.98 -10.32 13.71
CA GLN A 266 -11.22 -10.18 15.15
C GLN A 266 -9.94 -9.78 15.90
N LEU A 267 -8.80 -10.39 15.56
CA LEU A 267 -7.50 -10.01 16.11
C LEU A 267 -7.19 -8.54 15.80
N PHE A 268 -7.38 -8.11 14.55
CA PHE A 268 -7.19 -6.72 14.14
C PHE A 268 -8.08 -5.78 14.95
N MET A 269 -9.39 -6.03 15.03
CA MET A 269 -10.32 -5.18 15.78
C MET A 269 -9.96 -5.11 17.25
N ASN A 270 -9.61 -6.24 17.87
CA ASN A 270 -9.19 -6.28 19.27
C ASN A 270 -7.91 -5.45 19.49
N ALA A 271 -6.90 -5.61 18.65
CA ALA A 271 -5.64 -4.87 18.71
C ALA A 271 -5.83 -3.35 18.61
N ILE A 272 -6.65 -2.91 17.65
CA ILE A 272 -6.90 -1.49 17.42
C ILE A 272 -7.77 -0.85 18.54
N HIS A 273 -8.74 -1.60 19.07
CA HIS A 273 -9.57 -1.11 20.18
C HIS A 273 -8.82 -1.09 21.52
N ALA A 274 -7.87 -1.98 21.75
CA ALA A 274 -7.04 -2.00 22.96
C ALA A 274 -6.04 -0.83 22.99
N ALA A 275 -5.64 -0.32 21.82
CA ALA A 275 -4.69 0.78 21.74
C ALA A 275 -5.31 2.12 22.12
N THR A 276 -4.56 2.94 22.87
CA THR A 276 -4.90 4.34 23.14
C THR A 276 -4.52 5.21 21.94
N TRP A 277 -5.44 6.00 21.43
CA TRP A 277 -5.17 6.90 20.30
C TRP A 277 -4.87 8.30 20.79
N VAL A 278 -3.73 8.83 20.35
CA VAL A 278 -3.28 10.17 20.72
C VAL A 278 -3.97 11.19 19.81
N GLU A 279 -4.76 12.10 20.36
CA GLU A 279 -5.48 13.12 19.58
C GLU A 279 -4.75 14.46 19.52
N GLY A 280 -3.82 14.70 20.42
CA GLY A 280 -3.15 15.98 20.47
C GLY A 280 -1.84 15.99 21.26
N TRP A 281 -1.21 17.16 21.31
CA TRP A 281 0.09 17.33 21.97
C TRP A 281 0.09 16.99 23.48
N ARG A 282 -1.02 17.23 24.17
CA ARG A 282 -1.16 16.88 25.59
C ARG A 282 -1.12 15.37 25.80
N ASP A 283 -1.79 14.62 24.92
CA ASP A 283 -1.84 13.16 25.00
C ASP A 283 -0.46 12.57 24.71
N ARG A 284 0.26 13.08 23.68
CA ARG A 284 1.65 12.70 23.40
C ARG A 284 2.54 12.84 24.61
N ARG A 285 2.44 14.01 25.27
CA ARG A 285 3.24 14.29 26.49
C ARG A 285 2.87 13.37 27.64
N THR A 286 1.63 12.95 27.74
CA THR A 286 1.15 12.02 28.76
C THR A 286 1.62 10.60 28.48
N ALA A 287 1.48 10.15 27.25
CA ALA A 287 1.95 8.83 26.81
C ALA A 287 3.46 8.67 27.02
N ALA A 288 4.26 9.65 26.58
CA ALA A 288 5.72 9.64 26.72
C ALA A 288 6.25 9.64 28.17
N LYS A 289 5.39 9.79 29.17
CA LYS A 289 5.77 9.78 30.61
C LYS A 289 5.34 8.52 31.33
N LYS A 290 4.66 7.61 30.68
CA LYS A 290 4.17 6.36 31.24
C LYS A 290 4.93 5.20 30.61
N PRO A 291 5.29 4.16 31.38
CA PRO A 291 5.78 2.93 30.77
C PRO A 291 4.77 2.36 29.77
N GLY A 292 5.28 1.91 28.63
CA GLY A 292 4.43 1.38 27.58
C GLY A 292 5.12 1.24 26.24
#